data_42ff7211611dd78de34ff7e04863a2dc
#
_entry.id   42ff7211611dd78de34ff7e04863a2dc
#
_cell.length_a   1.000
_cell.length_b   1.000
_cell.length_c   1.000
_cell.angle_alpha   90.00
_cell.angle_beta   90.00
_cell.angle_gamma   90.00
#
_symmetry.space_group_name_H-M   'P 1'
#
loop_
_entity.id
_entity.type
_entity.pdbx_description
1 polymer ?
#
loop_
_entity_poly.entity_id
_entity_poly.type
_entity_poly.pdbx_seq_one_letter_code
_entity_poly.pdbx_strand_id
1 'polypeptide(L)'
;MASTVTDRPGYGQLLRTPGAWTFLLPGFAARQPFAMLTIGIVLLVQHTTGSYGSAGAVAAVTGVSMALFAPQTGKLADRFGQRAVLLPGVLVHTASVSALTALALADAPLWALFVAAVPTGASVPQVGPMVRARWAAVLGAAPGREASPLMPTAAAFESVTDEFTFVIGPVLATALCTGVHPAAGLITEAALTLVGGLLFAAQRRTQPTVRNADSGTSQRQASALSVPGVRVLAVAFLGIGAVFGGMQVSLTAFAEEIGRPGANGLLYGVFAAGNMLAGIACGAIAWKSGPRRRLIVGYAALTLTASGLWAVHSVPLLAGLGLLVGLSIAPALISGYTLVDALVPGSARTEAFTWLTGSVALGQAAAVTVAGRLADAHGASTGFLVPLVGTVLALITLVSLRSRLAAAAPGRTVARGVGHRKPVTVD
;
A
#
# COMPACT_ATOMS: atom_id res chain seq x y z
N MET A 1 -21.80 10.47 40.91
CA MET A 1 -21.64 10.55 39.45
C MET A 1 -20.34 9.83 39.10
N ALA A 2 -20.42 8.56 38.76
CA ALA A 2 -19.26 7.78 38.29
C ALA A 2 -18.97 8.20 36.84
N SER A 3 -17.81 8.82 36.62
CA SER A 3 -17.30 9.10 35.29
C SER A 3 -17.05 7.76 34.58
N THR A 4 -17.87 7.40 33.61
CA THR A 4 -17.60 6.36 32.68
C THR A 4 -16.34 6.76 31.92
N VAL A 5 -15.21 6.19 32.34
CA VAL A 5 -13.98 6.13 31.51
C VAL A 5 -14.38 5.36 30.27
N THR A 6 -14.71 6.06 29.20
CA THR A 6 -14.88 5.47 27.87
C THR A 6 -13.55 4.77 27.54
N ASP A 7 -13.55 3.46 27.64
CA ASP A 7 -12.42 2.60 27.31
C ASP A 7 -12.01 2.94 25.86
N ARG A 8 -10.86 3.60 25.70
CA ARG A 8 -10.40 4.10 24.41
C ARG A 8 -10.09 2.89 23.52
N PRO A 9 -10.59 2.83 22.29
CA PRO A 9 -10.29 1.72 21.39
C PRO A 9 -8.78 1.70 21.09
N GLY A 10 -8.06 0.81 21.75
CA GLY A 10 -6.61 0.64 21.63
C GLY A 10 -6.23 -0.62 20.87
N TYR A 11 -4.95 -0.77 20.54
CA TYR A 11 -4.40 -1.98 19.90
C TYR A 11 -4.71 -3.26 20.68
N GLY A 12 -4.69 -3.20 22.04
CA GLY A 12 -5.05 -4.35 22.87
C GLY A 12 -6.48 -4.84 22.66
N GLN A 13 -7.44 -3.93 22.49
CA GLN A 13 -8.83 -4.26 22.20
C GLN A 13 -8.97 -4.80 20.76
N LEU A 14 -8.26 -4.21 19.81
CA LEU A 14 -8.22 -4.69 18.42
C LEU A 14 -7.73 -6.13 18.33
N LEU A 15 -6.61 -6.45 18.99
CA LEU A 15 -5.99 -7.79 18.96
C LEU A 15 -6.77 -8.85 19.74
N ARG A 16 -7.70 -8.45 20.62
CA ARG A 16 -8.67 -9.35 21.29
C ARG A 16 -9.91 -9.63 20.44
N THR A 17 -10.03 -8.99 19.26
CA THR A 17 -11.15 -9.29 18.34
C THR A 17 -11.14 -10.77 17.96
N PRO A 18 -12.27 -11.50 18.12
CA PRO A 18 -12.33 -12.94 17.80
C PRO A 18 -11.88 -13.23 16.36
N GLY A 19 -10.92 -14.13 16.21
CA GLY A 19 -10.38 -14.52 14.92
C GLY A 19 -9.30 -13.60 14.34
N ALA A 20 -8.93 -12.50 15.01
CA ALA A 20 -7.90 -11.58 14.52
C ALA A 20 -6.57 -12.30 14.25
N TRP A 21 -6.04 -13.01 15.22
CA TRP A 21 -4.75 -13.71 15.10
C TRP A 21 -4.73 -14.77 14.01
N THR A 22 -5.88 -15.37 13.69
CA THR A 22 -5.95 -16.44 12.67
C THR A 22 -5.64 -15.95 11.27
N PHE A 23 -5.87 -14.66 10.97
CA PHE A 23 -5.51 -14.08 9.68
C PHE A 23 -4.33 -13.11 9.75
N LEU A 24 -4.02 -12.52 10.92
CA LEU A 24 -2.92 -11.59 11.06
C LEU A 24 -1.56 -12.27 10.90
N LEU A 25 -1.30 -13.37 11.62
CA LEU A 25 -0.01 -14.06 11.56
C LEU A 25 0.29 -14.62 10.15
N PRO A 26 -0.63 -15.40 9.52
CA PRO A 26 -0.42 -15.81 8.13
C PRO A 26 -0.35 -14.63 7.17
N GLY A 27 -1.14 -13.59 7.40
CA GLY A 27 -1.13 -12.38 6.57
C GLY A 27 0.19 -11.63 6.67
N PHE A 28 0.80 -11.54 7.86
CA PHE A 28 2.11 -10.92 8.03
C PHE A 28 3.20 -11.72 7.31
N ALA A 29 3.23 -13.06 7.47
CA ALA A 29 4.19 -13.89 6.77
C ALA A 29 4.03 -13.81 5.24
N ALA A 30 2.80 -13.87 4.73
CA ALA A 30 2.49 -13.78 3.31
C ALA A 30 2.70 -12.38 2.70
N ARG A 31 2.95 -11.35 3.52
CA ARG A 31 3.20 -9.98 3.08
C ARG A 31 4.68 -9.69 2.87
N GLN A 32 5.59 -10.40 3.60
CA GLN A 32 7.04 -10.20 3.49
C GLN A 32 7.56 -10.37 2.05
N PRO A 33 7.08 -11.33 1.25
CA PRO A 33 7.45 -11.51 -0.15
C PRO A 33 7.39 -10.25 -0.99
N PHE A 34 6.35 -9.44 -0.81
CA PHE A 34 6.17 -8.18 -1.52
C PHE A 34 7.39 -7.23 -1.38
N ALA A 35 7.98 -7.16 -0.19
CA ALA A 35 9.12 -6.30 0.09
C ALA A 35 10.48 -6.97 -0.23
N MET A 36 10.53 -8.30 -0.25
CA MET A 36 11.74 -9.06 -0.54
C MET A 36 12.03 -9.18 -2.04
N LEU A 37 10.98 -9.22 -2.88
CA LEU A 37 11.04 -9.59 -4.29
C LEU A 37 12.01 -8.71 -5.09
N THR A 38 11.86 -7.40 -5.03
CA THR A 38 12.69 -6.45 -5.80
C THR A 38 14.17 -6.56 -5.45
N ILE A 39 14.49 -6.58 -4.16
CA ILE A 39 15.87 -6.70 -3.68
C ILE A 39 16.45 -8.07 -4.05
N GLY A 40 15.68 -9.15 -3.87
CA GLY A 40 16.11 -10.49 -4.25
C GLY A 40 16.45 -10.61 -5.74
N ILE A 41 15.59 -10.04 -6.62
CA ILE A 41 15.84 -10.01 -8.07
C ILE A 41 17.11 -9.21 -8.37
N VAL A 42 17.26 -8.00 -7.79
CA VAL A 42 18.42 -7.16 -8.06
C VAL A 42 19.71 -7.86 -7.66
N LEU A 43 19.77 -8.43 -6.46
CA LEU A 43 20.98 -9.09 -5.97
C LEU A 43 21.32 -10.37 -6.76
N LEU A 44 20.33 -11.20 -7.08
CA LEU A 44 20.55 -12.41 -7.86
C LEU A 44 21.00 -12.09 -9.28
N VAL A 45 20.26 -11.23 -10.00
CA VAL A 45 20.56 -10.93 -11.41
C VAL A 45 21.86 -10.13 -11.54
N GLN A 46 22.18 -9.25 -10.58
CA GLN A 46 23.48 -8.57 -10.54
C GLN A 46 24.62 -9.58 -10.34
N HIS A 47 24.44 -10.57 -9.46
CA HIS A 47 25.44 -11.61 -9.21
C HIS A 47 25.72 -12.45 -10.47
N THR A 48 24.67 -12.83 -11.22
CA THR A 48 24.80 -13.70 -12.40
C THR A 48 25.22 -12.94 -13.66
N THR A 49 24.79 -11.68 -13.84
CA THR A 49 25.08 -10.89 -15.04
C THR A 49 26.26 -9.92 -14.87
N GLY A 50 26.71 -9.66 -13.65
CA GLY A 50 27.70 -8.62 -13.34
C GLY A 50 27.19 -7.18 -13.55
N SER A 51 25.89 -6.97 -13.82
CA SER A 51 25.33 -5.68 -14.24
C SER A 51 24.14 -5.25 -13.37
N TYR A 52 24.29 -4.13 -12.65
CA TYR A 52 23.17 -3.49 -11.95
C TYR A 52 22.11 -2.94 -12.91
N GLY A 53 22.51 -2.52 -14.13
CA GLY A 53 21.58 -2.07 -15.16
C GLY A 53 20.62 -3.17 -15.59
N SER A 54 21.15 -4.38 -15.88
CA SER A 54 20.33 -5.56 -16.22
C SER A 54 19.44 -5.96 -15.06
N ALA A 55 19.98 -6.00 -13.84
CA ALA A 55 19.24 -6.32 -12.63
C ALA A 55 18.08 -5.34 -12.37
N GLY A 56 18.37 -4.05 -12.48
CA GLY A 56 17.36 -3.00 -12.34
C GLY A 56 16.27 -3.08 -13.41
N ALA A 57 16.63 -3.40 -14.65
CA ALA A 57 15.67 -3.56 -15.73
C ALA A 57 14.72 -4.75 -15.50
N VAL A 58 15.21 -5.90 -15.05
CA VAL A 58 14.38 -7.08 -14.70
C VAL A 58 13.46 -6.75 -13.53
N ALA A 59 13.98 -6.08 -12.49
CA ALA A 59 13.19 -5.62 -11.35
C ALA A 59 12.11 -4.60 -11.77
N ALA A 60 12.43 -3.69 -12.70
CA ALA A 60 11.47 -2.71 -13.22
C ALA A 60 10.32 -3.39 -13.99
N VAL A 61 10.60 -4.38 -14.84
CA VAL A 61 9.56 -5.17 -15.53
C VAL A 61 8.66 -5.88 -14.53
N THR A 62 9.23 -6.48 -13.48
CA THR A 62 8.46 -7.11 -12.39
C THR A 62 7.56 -6.09 -11.70
N GLY A 63 8.10 -4.91 -11.33
CA GLY A 63 7.34 -3.85 -10.65
C GLY A 63 6.20 -3.28 -11.50
N VAL A 64 6.44 -3.04 -12.79
CA VAL A 64 5.41 -2.56 -13.74
C VAL A 64 4.32 -3.61 -13.90
N SER A 65 4.68 -4.89 -14.07
CA SER A 65 3.72 -5.98 -14.18
C SER A 65 2.85 -6.07 -12.91
N MET A 66 3.46 -5.98 -11.73
CA MET A 66 2.74 -5.95 -10.46
C MET A 66 1.76 -4.77 -10.40
N ALA A 67 2.18 -3.56 -10.74
CA ALA A 67 1.32 -2.37 -10.69
C ALA A 67 0.11 -2.48 -11.61
N LEU A 68 0.28 -3.08 -12.80
CA LEU A 68 -0.80 -3.28 -13.77
C LEU A 68 -1.80 -4.37 -13.35
N PHE A 69 -1.32 -5.46 -12.77
CA PHE A 69 -2.16 -6.62 -12.46
C PHE A 69 -2.74 -6.61 -11.02
N ALA A 70 -2.12 -5.92 -10.08
CA ALA A 70 -2.60 -5.85 -8.69
C ALA A 70 -4.07 -5.40 -8.56
N PRO A 71 -4.55 -4.34 -9.25
CA PRO A 71 -5.96 -3.94 -9.16
C PRO A 71 -6.92 -5.00 -9.73
N GLN A 72 -6.48 -5.74 -10.76
CA GLN A 72 -7.29 -6.82 -11.35
C GLN A 72 -7.44 -7.98 -10.36
N THR A 73 -6.36 -8.34 -9.68
CA THR A 73 -6.37 -9.34 -8.60
C THR A 73 -7.32 -8.94 -7.47
N GLY A 74 -7.30 -7.67 -7.04
CA GLY A 74 -8.23 -7.14 -6.05
C GLY A 74 -9.69 -7.26 -6.50
N LYS A 75 -9.99 -6.86 -7.74
CA LYS A 75 -11.33 -6.98 -8.33
C LYS A 75 -11.82 -8.42 -8.43
N LEU A 76 -10.95 -9.33 -8.84
CA LEU A 76 -11.27 -10.75 -8.89
C LEU A 76 -11.54 -11.30 -7.48
N ALA A 77 -10.76 -10.88 -6.46
CA ALA A 77 -10.95 -11.29 -5.08
C ALA A 77 -12.28 -10.80 -4.50
N ASP A 78 -12.73 -9.60 -4.85
CA ASP A 78 -14.05 -9.09 -4.46
C ASP A 78 -15.19 -9.85 -5.16
N ARG A 79 -14.98 -10.27 -6.41
CA ARG A 79 -15.99 -10.97 -7.22
C ARG A 79 -16.12 -12.46 -6.88
N PHE A 80 -15.00 -13.17 -6.74
CA PHE A 80 -14.96 -14.63 -6.60
C PHE A 80 -14.60 -15.08 -5.18
N GLY A 81 -14.28 -14.14 -4.30
CA GLY A 81 -13.78 -14.39 -2.95
C GLY A 81 -12.26 -14.49 -2.90
N GLN A 82 -11.70 -14.06 -1.77
CA GLN A 82 -10.25 -13.98 -1.59
C GLN A 82 -9.56 -15.33 -1.81
N ARG A 83 -10.11 -16.42 -1.29
CA ARG A 83 -9.53 -17.76 -1.41
C ARG A 83 -9.43 -18.23 -2.86
N ALA A 84 -10.49 -18.03 -3.66
CA ALA A 84 -10.55 -18.52 -5.04
C ALA A 84 -9.49 -17.84 -5.93
N VAL A 85 -9.08 -16.62 -5.60
CA VAL A 85 -8.06 -15.87 -6.34
C VAL A 85 -6.68 -16.07 -5.74
N LEU A 86 -6.59 -16.13 -4.41
CA LEU A 86 -5.30 -16.24 -3.72
C LEU A 86 -4.62 -17.59 -3.96
N LEU A 87 -5.36 -18.71 -3.93
CA LEU A 87 -4.78 -20.04 -4.12
C LEU A 87 -4.05 -20.19 -5.47
N PRO A 88 -4.70 -19.95 -6.63
CA PRO A 88 -3.99 -20.02 -7.89
C PRO A 88 -2.90 -18.94 -8.00
N GLY A 89 -3.12 -17.73 -7.47
CA GLY A 89 -2.13 -16.65 -7.45
C GLY A 89 -0.85 -17.04 -6.73
N VAL A 90 -0.95 -17.64 -5.55
CA VAL A 90 0.19 -18.14 -4.77
C VAL A 90 0.99 -19.20 -5.54
N LEU A 91 0.31 -20.16 -6.16
CA LEU A 91 0.96 -21.22 -6.93
C LEU A 91 1.67 -20.66 -8.17
N VAL A 92 1.00 -19.79 -8.93
CA VAL A 92 1.58 -19.16 -10.10
C VAL A 92 2.77 -18.29 -9.71
N HIS A 93 2.66 -17.51 -8.64
CA HIS A 93 3.75 -16.66 -8.17
C HIS A 93 4.96 -17.48 -7.74
N THR A 94 4.76 -18.49 -6.89
CA THR A 94 5.85 -19.39 -6.45
C THR A 94 6.54 -20.06 -7.63
N ALA A 95 5.77 -20.56 -8.61
CA ALA A 95 6.33 -21.17 -9.82
C ALA A 95 7.11 -20.13 -10.66
N SER A 96 6.58 -18.92 -10.81
CA SER A 96 7.23 -17.86 -11.60
C SER A 96 8.53 -17.36 -10.97
N VAL A 97 8.55 -17.15 -9.65
CA VAL A 97 9.78 -16.79 -8.91
C VAL A 97 10.81 -17.90 -9.00
N SER A 98 10.37 -19.15 -8.82
CA SER A 98 11.26 -20.31 -8.96
C SER A 98 11.85 -20.42 -10.36
N ALA A 99 11.04 -20.19 -11.41
CA ALA A 99 11.49 -20.19 -12.80
C ALA A 99 12.48 -19.05 -13.07
N LEU A 100 12.18 -17.82 -12.62
CA LEU A 100 13.08 -16.67 -12.72
C LEU A 100 14.43 -16.96 -12.04
N THR A 101 14.37 -17.51 -10.83
CA THR A 101 15.58 -17.89 -10.06
C THR A 101 16.40 -18.96 -10.77
N ALA A 102 15.75 -20.01 -11.28
CA ALA A 102 16.42 -21.08 -12.01
C ALA A 102 17.06 -20.58 -13.32
N LEU A 103 16.35 -19.72 -14.09
CA LEU A 103 16.88 -19.11 -15.30
C LEU A 103 18.09 -18.22 -15.00
N ALA A 104 18.05 -17.43 -13.94
CA ALA A 104 19.17 -16.60 -13.54
C ALA A 104 20.39 -17.45 -13.14
N LEU A 105 20.20 -18.54 -12.38
CA LEU A 105 21.28 -19.45 -11.98
C LEU A 105 21.83 -20.30 -13.13
N ALA A 106 21.05 -20.48 -14.20
CA ALA A 106 21.46 -21.17 -15.43
C ALA A 106 22.11 -20.23 -16.45
N ASP A 107 22.45 -19.00 -16.07
CA ASP A 107 23.01 -17.96 -16.95
C ASP A 107 22.19 -17.76 -18.24
N ALA A 108 20.85 -17.87 -18.13
CA ALA A 108 19.95 -17.70 -19.25
C ALA A 108 20.05 -16.27 -19.85
N PRO A 109 19.81 -16.10 -21.14
CA PRO A 109 19.89 -14.80 -21.78
C PRO A 109 18.88 -13.82 -21.17
N LEU A 110 19.23 -12.53 -21.14
CA LEU A 110 18.47 -11.48 -20.45
C LEU A 110 16.98 -11.40 -20.88
N TRP A 111 16.69 -11.68 -22.16
CA TRP A 111 15.30 -11.73 -22.64
C TRP A 111 14.46 -12.81 -21.93
N ALA A 112 15.06 -13.94 -21.55
CA ALA A 112 14.36 -15.00 -20.82
C ALA A 112 14.01 -14.55 -19.38
N LEU A 113 14.91 -13.78 -18.73
CA LEU A 113 14.66 -13.16 -17.43
C LEU A 113 13.52 -12.15 -17.53
N PHE A 114 13.45 -11.33 -18.59
CA PHE A 114 12.33 -10.41 -18.82
C PHE A 114 11.00 -11.15 -19.00
N VAL A 115 10.98 -12.23 -19.77
CA VAL A 115 9.77 -13.05 -19.95
C VAL A 115 9.32 -13.66 -18.63
N ALA A 116 10.22 -14.15 -17.79
CA ALA A 116 9.90 -14.68 -16.46
C ALA A 116 9.50 -13.59 -15.46
N ALA A 117 10.04 -12.38 -15.58
CA ALA A 117 9.73 -11.25 -14.70
C ALA A 117 8.26 -10.79 -14.82
N VAL A 118 7.66 -10.90 -16.01
CA VAL A 118 6.25 -10.51 -16.23
C VAL A 118 5.29 -11.33 -15.36
N PRO A 119 5.22 -12.67 -15.45
CA PRO A 119 4.34 -13.45 -14.59
C PRO A 119 4.72 -13.35 -13.11
N THR A 120 6.02 -13.21 -12.79
CA THR A 120 6.49 -12.98 -11.42
C THR A 120 5.84 -11.73 -10.81
N GLY A 121 5.86 -10.60 -11.50
CA GLY A 121 5.23 -9.37 -11.03
C GLY A 121 3.70 -9.44 -11.05
N ALA A 122 3.13 -9.94 -12.16
CA ALA A 122 1.68 -10.00 -12.36
C ALA A 122 0.95 -10.87 -11.33
N SER A 123 1.61 -11.88 -10.78
CA SER A 123 1.02 -12.85 -9.84
C SER A 123 1.28 -12.54 -8.37
N VAL A 124 1.99 -11.46 -8.02
CA VAL A 124 2.25 -11.09 -6.62
C VAL A 124 0.94 -11.04 -5.81
N PRO A 125 0.80 -11.87 -4.76
CA PRO A 125 -0.41 -11.91 -3.97
C PRO A 125 -0.66 -10.61 -3.22
N GLN A 126 -1.86 -10.03 -3.39
CA GLN A 126 -2.25 -8.75 -2.79
C GLN A 126 -2.75 -8.94 -1.34
N VAL A 127 -1.91 -9.50 -0.48
CA VAL A 127 -2.28 -9.89 0.90
C VAL A 127 -2.61 -8.67 1.76
N GLY A 128 -1.87 -7.57 1.67
CA GLY A 128 -2.12 -6.35 2.45
C GLY A 128 -3.55 -5.80 2.25
N PRO A 129 -3.97 -5.52 1.01
CA PRO A 129 -5.36 -5.16 0.71
C PRO A 129 -6.40 -6.18 1.20
N MET A 130 -6.10 -7.48 1.08
CA MET A 130 -7.01 -8.55 1.54
C MET A 130 -7.16 -8.56 3.07
N VAL A 131 -6.08 -8.31 3.83
CA VAL A 131 -6.13 -8.19 5.31
C VAL A 131 -6.97 -6.98 5.71
N ARG A 132 -6.78 -5.82 5.06
CA ARG A 132 -7.62 -4.63 5.31
C ARG A 132 -9.10 -4.91 5.04
N ALA A 133 -9.41 -5.63 3.96
CA ALA A 133 -10.79 -6.04 3.67
C ALA A 133 -11.34 -7.02 4.71
N ARG A 134 -10.51 -7.91 5.30
CA ARG A 134 -10.92 -8.77 6.42
C ARG A 134 -11.20 -7.98 7.69
N TRP A 135 -10.38 -7.00 8.02
CA TRP A 135 -10.67 -6.09 9.13
C TRP A 135 -12.02 -5.41 8.95
N ALA A 136 -12.29 -4.89 7.75
CA ALA A 136 -13.57 -4.28 7.44
C ALA A 136 -14.76 -5.26 7.55
N ALA A 137 -14.55 -6.55 7.23
CA ALA A 137 -15.57 -7.57 7.38
C ALA A 137 -15.79 -7.98 8.85
N VAL A 138 -14.71 -8.16 9.63
CA VAL A 138 -14.77 -8.62 11.02
C VAL A 138 -15.26 -7.51 11.96
N LEU A 139 -14.84 -6.26 11.72
CA LEU A 139 -15.23 -5.08 12.50
C LEU A 139 -16.47 -4.37 11.91
N GLY A 140 -16.88 -4.76 10.71
CA GLY A 140 -18.01 -4.17 10.01
C GLY A 140 -19.31 -4.36 10.79
N ALA A 141 -20.13 -3.32 10.81
CA ALA A 141 -21.43 -3.38 11.41
C ALA A 141 -22.35 -4.32 10.64
N ALA A 142 -23.23 -5.02 11.36
CA ALA A 142 -24.44 -5.60 10.78
C ALA A 142 -25.24 -4.50 10.06
N PRO A 143 -26.07 -4.81 9.06
CA PRO A 143 -26.87 -3.80 8.37
C PRO A 143 -27.64 -2.93 9.36
N GLY A 144 -27.42 -1.60 9.32
CA GLY A 144 -28.06 -0.63 10.22
C GLY A 144 -27.25 -0.22 11.47
N ARG A 145 -26.03 -0.73 11.67
CA ARG A 145 -25.12 -0.26 12.74
C ARG A 145 -24.05 0.69 12.20
N GLU A 146 -23.63 1.64 13.04
CA GLU A 146 -22.48 2.51 12.74
C GLU A 146 -21.17 1.71 12.62
N ALA A 147 -20.22 2.23 11.85
CA ALA A 147 -18.90 1.62 11.71
C ALA A 147 -18.21 1.47 13.08
N SER A 148 -17.56 0.34 13.30
CA SER A 148 -16.86 0.08 14.57
C SER A 148 -15.83 1.18 14.87
N PRO A 149 -15.77 1.68 16.12
CA PRO A 149 -14.76 2.65 16.54
C PRO A 149 -13.33 2.10 16.45
N LEU A 150 -13.15 0.79 16.27
CA LEU A 150 -11.86 0.14 16.06
C LEU A 150 -11.34 0.21 14.62
N MET A 151 -12.12 0.64 13.61
CA MET A 151 -11.66 0.74 12.23
C MET A 151 -10.44 1.65 12.03
N PRO A 152 -10.38 2.88 12.62
CA PRO A 152 -9.18 3.69 12.54
C PRO A 152 -7.96 3.04 13.20
N THR A 153 -8.16 2.31 14.30
CA THR A 153 -7.10 1.57 15.00
C THR A 153 -6.61 0.41 14.14
N ALA A 154 -7.50 -0.31 13.45
CA ALA A 154 -7.13 -1.36 12.50
C ALA A 154 -6.33 -0.80 11.32
N ALA A 155 -6.75 0.34 10.75
CA ALA A 155 -6.01 0.99 9.68
C ALA A 155 -4.61 1.44 10.12
N ALA A 156 -4.48 1.95 11.36
CA ALA A 156 -3.20 2.31 11.95
C ALA A 156 -2.30 1.08 12.17
N PHE A 157 -2.86 -0.02 12.70
CA PHE A 157 -2.16 -1.28 12.89
C PHE A 157 -1.61 -1.83 11.56
N GLU A 158 -2.42 -1.80 10.51
CA GLU A 158 -2.00 -2.23 9.18
C GLU A 158 -0.89 -1.35 8.60
N SER A 159 -0.93 -0.03 8.84
CA SER A 159 0.15 0.85 8.39
C SER A 159 1.46 0.56 9.11
N VAL A 160 1.44 0.32 10.43
CA VAL A 160 2.62 -0.11 11.19
C VAL A 160 3.14 -1.47 10.68
N THR A 161 2.23 -2.40 10.39
CA THR A 161 2.58 -3.72 9.85
C THR A 161 3.24 -3.62 8.47
N ASP A 162 2.78 -2.71 7.62
CA ASP A 162 3.42 -2.44 6.33
C ASP A 162 4.84 -1.90 6.51
N GLU A 163 5.05 -0.96 7.45
CA GLU A 163 6.41 -0.46 7.75
C GLU A 163 7.35 -1.57 8.23
N PHE A 164 6.87 -2.44 9.13
CA PHE A 164 7.65 -3.61 9.53
C PHE A 164 8.00 -4.51 8.35
N THR A 165 7.07 -4.71 7.43
CA THR A 165 7.28 -5.50 6.21
C THR A 165 8.38 -4.88 5.33
N PHE A 166 8.34 -3.55 5.13
CA PHE A 166 9.33 -2.84 4.33
C PHE A 166 10.69 -2.67 5.01
N VAL A 167 10.79 -2.86 6.31
CA VAL A 167 12.06 -2.93 7.04
C VAL A 167 12.62 -4.36 7.04
N ILE A 168 11.82 -5.32 7.46
CA ILE A 168 12.26 -6.71 7.64
C ILE A 168 12.51 -7.39 6.28
N GLY A 169 11.63 -7.18 5.30
CA GLY A 169 11.72 -7.85 4.00
C GLY A 169 13.06 -7.60 3.29
N PRO A 170 13.43 -6.34 3.00
CA PRO A 170 14.72 -6.02 2.38
C PRO A 170 15.92 -6.47 3.17
N VAL A 171 15.90 -6.31 4.51
CA VAL A 171 17.01 -6.77 5.39
C VAL A 171 17.17 -8.28 5.31
N LEU A 172 16.06 -9.02 5.40
CA LEU A 172 16.07 -10.47 5.30
C LEU A 172 16.55 -10.94 3.91
N ALA A 173 16.03 -10.34 2.83
CA ALA A 173 16.45 -10.66 1.48
C ALA A 173 17.95 -10.40 1.28
N THR A 174 18.45 -9.24 1.72
CA THR A 174 19.87 -8.89 1.61
C THR A 174 20.73 -9.85 2.43
N ALA A 175 20.40 -10.09 3.70
CA ALA A 175 21.16 -10.97 4.56
C ALA A 175 21.26 -12.40 4.00
N LEU A 176 20.16 -12.91 3.46
CA LEU A 176 20.12 -14.24 2.82
C LEU A 176 20.92 -14.29 1.52
N CYS A 177 20.78 -13.29 0.66
CA CYS A 177 21.48 -13.24 -0.63
C CYS A 177 22.99 -13.07 -0.44
N THR A 178 23.44 -12.28 0.54
CA THR A 178 24.86 -12.01 0.76
C THR A 178 25.53 -12.99 1.72
N GLY A 179 24.79 -13.51 2.70
CA GLY A 179 25.35 -14.38 3.75
C GLY A 179 25.22 -15.89 3.49
N VAL A 180 24.27 -16.31 2.65
CA VAL A 180 23.99 -17.73 2.42
C VAL A 180 24.22 -18.10 0.95
N HIS A 181 23.41 -17.56 0.03
CA HIS A 181 23.50 -17.82 -1.41
C HIS A 181 22.73 -16.74 -2.18
N PRO A 182 23.19 -16.27 -3.36
CA PRO A 182 22.54 -15.21 -4.11
C PRO A 182 21.06 -15.45 -4.40
N ALA A 183 20.62 -16.71 -4.54
CA ALA A 183 19.23 -17.09 -4.73
C ALA A 183 18.42 -17.24 -3.41
N ALA A 184 19.08 -17.25 -2.24
CA ALA A 184 18.41 -17.59 -0.98
C ALA A 184 17.28 -16.60 -0.61
N GLY A 185 17.42 -15.33 -0.99
CA GLY A 185 16.38 -14.32 -0.81
C GLY A 185 15.11 -14.66 -1.57
N LEU A 186 15.21 -15.03 -2.86
CA LEU A 186 14.05 -15.40 -3.69
C LEU A 186 13.47 -16.77 -3.33
N ILE A 187 14.30 -17.73 -2.93
CA ILE A 187 13.81 -19.04 -2.44
C ILE A 187 12.99 -18.84 -1.17
N THR A 188 13.47 -18.03 -0.24
CA THR A 188 12.74 -17.72 1.00
C THR A 188 11.47 -16.93 0.71
N GLU A 189 11.51 -15.99 -0.22
CA GLU A 189 10.35 -15.26 -0.73
C GLU A 189 9.28 -16.22 -1.25
N ALA A 190 9.64 -17.14 -2.15
CA ALA A 190 8.74 -18.15 -2.71
C ALA A 190 8.14 -19.07 -1.61
N ALA A 191 8.97 -19.49 -0.64
CA ALA A 191 8.52 -20.31 0.48
C ALA A 191 7.53 -19.56 1.40
N LEU A 192 7.80 -18.29 1.73
CA LEU A 192 6.89 -17.46 2.54
C LEU A 192 5.59 -17.17 1.79
N THR A 193 5.66 -16.93 0.47
CA THR A 193 4.46 -16.78 -0.37
C THR A 193 3.62 -18.05 -0.33
N LEU A 194 4.24 -19.21 -0.54
CA LEU A 194 3.53 -20.48 -0.58
C LEU A 194 2.91 -20.80 0.78
N VAL A 195 3.71 -20.87 1.83
CA VAL A 195 3.25 -21.26 3.17
C VAL A 195 2.32 -20.20 3.76
N GLY A 196 2.73 -18.94 3.78
CA GLY A 196 1.93 -17.84 4.34
C GLY A 196 0.64 -17.65 3.55
N GLY A 197 0.70 -17.68 2.23
CA GLY A 197 -0.46 -17.54 1.35
C GLY A 197 -1.46 -18.69 1.51
N LEU A 198 -1.01 -19.93 1.60
CA LEU A 198 -1.88 -21.10 1.84
C LEU A 198 -2.53 -21.02 3.22
N LEU A 199 -1.78 -20.71 4.27
CA LEU A 199 -2.32 -20.53 5.62
C LEU A 199 -3.33 -19.39 5.69
N PHE A 200 -3.07 -18.26 5.02
CA PHE A 200 -4.01 -17.15 4.94
C PHE A 200 -5.28 -17.55 4.17
N ALA A 201 -5.15 -18.24 3.04
CA ALA A 201 -6.28 -18.73 2.25
C ALA A 201 -7.12 -19.76 2.99
N ALA A 202 -6.52 -20.52 3.92
CA ALA A 202 -7.24 -21.50 4.74
C ALA A 202 -8.24 -20.84 5.72
N GLN A 203 -8.04 -19.58 6.10
CA GLN A 203 -8.90 -18.85 7.03
C GLN A 203 -10.19 -18.36 6.35
N ARG A 204 -11.23 -19.21 6.34
CA ARG A 204 -12.52 -18.91 5.69
C ARG A 204 -13.43 -18.01 6.51
N ARG A 205 -13.39 -18.12 7.85
CA ARG A 205 -14.35 -17.45 8.76
C ARG A 205 -14.23 -15.93 8.77
N THR A 206 -13.05 -15.40 8.45
CA THR A 206 -12.76 -13.97 8.46
C THR A 206 -12.83 -13.34 7.07
N GLN A 207 -13.12 -14.11 6.03
CA GLN A 207 -13.24 -13.59 4.68
C GLN A 207 -14.49 -12.71 4.52
N PRO A 208 -14.41 -11.61 3.77
CA PRO A 208 -15.60 -10.88 3.33
C PRO A 208 -16.57 -11.82 2.61
N THR A 209 -17.86 -11.69 2.90
CA THR A 209 -18.89 -12.49 2.23
C THR A 209 -18.99 -12.07 0.76
N VAL A 210 -18.84 -13.02 -0.14
CA VAL A 210 -19.16 -12.82 -1.55
C VAL A 210 -20.69 -12.71 -1.65
N ARG A 211 -21.22 -11.60 -2.09
CA ARG A 211 -22.66 -11.47 -2.37
C ARG A 211 -22.97 -12.33 -3.59
N ASN A 212 -23.75 -13.39 -3.38
CA ASN A 212 -24.30 -14.19 -4.45
C ASN A 212 -25.05 -13.27 -5.40
N ALA A 213 -24.83 -13.43 -6.70
CA ALA A 213 -25.46 -12.66 -7.77
C ALA A 213 -26.99 -12.90 -7.88
N ASP A 214 -27.59 -13.68 -6.96
CA ASP A 214 -28.99 -14.13 -7.00
C ASP A 214 -30.01 -13.12 -6.45
N SER A 215 -29.58 -11.97 -5.92
CA SER A 215 -30.52 -10.87 -5.67
C SER A 215 -30.72 -10.08 -6.96
N GLY A 216 -31.65 -10.50 -7.78
CA GLY A 216 -32.36 -10.02 -8.98
C GLY A 216 -32.12 -8.62 -9.58
N THR A 217 -31.08 -7.91 -9.22
CA THR A 217 -30.56 -6.75 -9.92
C THR A 217 -29.10 -7.02 -10.26
N SER A 218 -28.87 -7.43 -11.51
CA SER A 218 -27.55 -7.45 -12.15
C SER A 218 -26.98 -6.02 -12.21
N GLN A 219 -26.71 -5.41 -11.06
CA GLN A 219 -25.86 -4.24 -11.00
C GLN A 219 -24.47 -4.75 -11.36
N ARG A 220 -24.03 -4.49 -12.62
CA ARG A 220 -22.63 -4.58 -13.03
C ARG A 220 -21.83 -4.03 -11.86
N GLN A 221 -20.98 -4.88 -11.26
CA GLN A 221 -20.08 -4.42 -10.20
C GLN A 221 -19.29 -3.25 -10.75
N ALA A 222 -19.68 -2.04 -10.34
CA ALA A 222 -18.99 -0.85 -10.78
C ALA A 222 -17.57 -0.93 -10.20
N SER A 223 -16.56 -0.80 -11.05
CA SER A 223 -15.17 -0.76 -10.63
C SER A 223 -14.98 0.29 -9.53
N ALA A 224 -14.13 0.02 -8.54
CA ALA A 224 -13.79 0.98 -7.49
C ALA A 224 -13.37 2.34 -8.06
N LEU A 225 -12.71 2.35 -9.23
CA LEU A 225 -12.35 3.58 -9.95
C LEU A 225 -13.55 4.34 -10.53
N SER A 226 -14.74 3.76 -10.61
CA SER A 226 -15.95 4.51 -10.99
C SER A 226 -16.32 5.54 -9.93
N VAL A 227 -15.88 5.33 -8.68
CA VAL A 227 -16.10 6.25 -7.57
C VAL A 227 -15.09 7.41 -7.67
N PRO A 228 -15.54 8.67 -7.88
CA PRO A 228 -14.62 9.80 -8.05
C PRO A 228 -13.68 10.01 -6.87
N GLY A 229 -14.12 9.73 -5.64
CA GLY A 229 -13.29 9.82 -4.44
C GLY A 229 -12.11 8.85 -4.46
N VAL A 230 -12.28 7.64 -4.97
CA VAL A 230 -11.19 6.65 -5.10
C VAL A 230 -10.13 7.14 -6.08
N ARG A 231 -10.51 7.75 -7.21
CA ARG A 231 -9.56 8.36 -8.15
C ARG A 231 -8.74 9.47 -7.51
N VAL A 232 -9.39 10.33 -6.71
CA VAL A 232 -8.70 11.40 -5.98
C VAL A 232 -7.71 10.82 -4.97
N LEU A 233 -8.11 9.79 -4.22
CA LEU A 233 -7.22 9.08 -3.29
C LEU A 233 -6.07 8.39 -4.02
N ALA A 234 -6.30 7.75 -5.16
CA ALA A 234 -5.24 7.11 -5.95
C ALA A 234 -4.18 8.13 -6.39
N VAL A 235 -4.58 9.31 -6.88
CA VAL A 235 -3.64 10.40 -7.22
C VAL A 235 -2.89 10.90 -5.98
N ALA A 236 -3.57 11.04 -4.86
CA ALA A 236 -2.90 11.42 -3.61
C ALA A 236 -1.85 10.36 -3.21
N PHE A 237 -2.16 9.08 -3.30
CA PHE A 237 -1.27 7.98 -2.95
C PHE A 237 -0.06 7.84 -3.90
N LEU A 238 -0.17 8.27 -5.17
CA LEU A 238 1.01 8.48 -6.04
C LEU A 238 2.00 9.45 -5.39
N GLY A 239 1.50 10.54 -4.76
CA GLY A 239 2.32 11.52 -4.06
C GLY A 239 3.06 10.92 -2.85
N ILE A 240 2.43 10.01 -2.08
CA ILE A 240 3.11 9.27 -1.00
C ILE A 240 4.19 8.35 -1.59
N GLY A 241 3.88 7.66 -2.69
CA GLY A 241 4.88 6.88 -3.42
C GLY A 241 6.08 7.73 -3.85
N ALA A 242 5.82 8.95 -4.32
CA ALA A 242 6.88 9.89 -4.69
C ALA A 242 7.77 10.28 -3.50
N VAL A 243 7.20 10.35 -2.28
CA VAL A 243 8.00 10.55 -1.07
C VAL A 243 8.90 9.35 -0.80
N PHE A 244 8.36 8.14 -0.80
CA PHE A 244 9.17 6.95 -0.54
C PHE A 244 10.30 6.78 -1.56
N GLY A 245 10.00 6.84 -2.85
CA GLY A 245 11.01 6.68 -3.90
C GLY A 245 12.04 7.80 -3.95
N GLY A 246 11.57 9.05 -3.84
CA GLY A 246 12.44 10.21 -3.82
C GLY A 246 13.36 10.23 -2.60
N MET A 247 12.85 9.94 -1.39
CA MET A 247 13.68 9.83 -0.18
C MET A 247 14.71 8.71 -0.31
N GLN A 248 14.33 7.54 -0.80
CA GLN A 248 15.24 6.40 -0.95
C GLN A 248 16.45 6.75 -1.81
N VAL A 249 16.22 7.31 -2.99
CA VAL A 249 17.31 7.64 -3.93
C VAL A 249 18.11 8.85 -3.47
N SER A 250 17.43 9.92 -3.04
CA SER A 250 18.12 11.16 -2.67
C SER A 250 18.98 11.01 -1.42
N LEU A 251 18.55 10.21 -0.42
CA LEU A 251 19.36 9.90 0.75
C LEU A 251 20.60 9.06 0.38
N THR A 252 20.44 8.11 -0.56
CA THR A 252 21.56 7.30 -1.06
C THR A 252 22.58 8.18 -1.78
N ALA A 253 22.13 9.00 -2.73
CA ALA A 253 22.98 9.92 -3.48
C ALA A 253 23.68 10.94 -2.55
N PHE A 254 22.96 11.47 -1.55
CA PHE A 254 23.54 12.37 -0.55
C PHE A 254 24.65 11.70 0.29
N ALA A 255 24.41 10.45 0.72
CA ALA A 255 25.40 9.70 1.50
C ALA A 255 26.69 9.40 0.71
N GLU A 256 26.55 9.15 -0.60
CA GLU A 256 27.67 8.97 -1.53
C GLU A 256 28.42 10.29 -1.75
N GLU A 257 27.69 11.39 -2.00
CA GLU A 257 28.25 12.74 -2.26
C GLU A 257 29.12 13.24 -1.07
N ILE A 258 28.69 12.95 0.17
CA ILE A 258 29.49 13.30 1.37
C ILE A 258 30.59 12.28 1.71
N GLY A 259 30.81 11.25 0.86
CA GLY A 259 31.81 10.19 1.09
C GLY A 259 31.52 9.27 2.28
N ARG A 260 30.25 9.18 2.72
CA ARG A 260 29.82 8.34 3.87
C ARG A 260 28.63 7.46 3.47
N PRO A 261 28.80 6.44 2.60
CA PRO A 261 27.70 5.61 2.13
C PRO A 261 26.93 4.90 3.27
N GLY A 262 27.61 4.60 4.40
CA GLY A 262 26.96 4.06 5.58
C GLY A 262 25.93 4.99 6.26
N ALA A 263 25.97 6.29 6.01
CA ALA A 263 24.98 7.24 6.53
C ALA A 263 23.59 7.05 5.91
N ASN A 264 23.49 6.47 4.71
CA ASN A 264 22.21 6.19 4.06
C ASN A 264 21.27 5.34 4.92
N GLY A 265 21.78 4.23 5.46
CA GLY A 265 20.99 3.35 6.32
C GLY A 265 20.45 4.04 7.57
N LEU A 266 21.28 4.89 8.21
CA LEU A 266 20.86 5.68 9.37
C LEU A 266 19.78 6.70 8.99
N LEU A 267 19.99 7.49 7.92
CA LEU A 267 19.07 8.53 7.48
C LEU A 267 17.71 7.93 7.07
N TYR A 268 17.73 6.86 6.27
CA TYR A 268 16.51 6.17 5.88
C TYR A 268 15.82 5.50 7.07
N GLY A 269 16.60 4.93 8.00
CA GLY A 269 16.08 4.36 9.25
C GLY A 269 15.38 5.39 10.13
N VAL A 270 15.93 6.61 10.25
CA VAL A 270 15.28 7.73 10.98
C VAL A 270 13.99 8.17 10.31
N PHE A 271 13.98 8.27 8.98
CA PHE A 271 12.77 8.54 8.20
C PHE A 271 11.69 7.48 8.42
N ALA A 272 12.04 6.20 8.30
CA ALA A 272 11.11 5.08 8.52
C ALA A 272 10.62 5.01 9.97
N ALA A 273 11.48 5.28 10.95
CA ALA A 273 11.11 5.38 12.36
C ALA A 273 10.07 6.47 12.61
N GLY A 274 10.19 7.63 11.95
CA GLY A 274 9.19 8.70 12.01
C GLY A 274 7.82 8.21 11.56
N ASN A 275 7.74 7.52 10.42
CA ASN A 275 6.50 6.97 9.91
C ASN A 275 5.89 5.91 10.84
N MET A 276 6.71 5.00 11.36
CA MET A 276 6.29 3.99 12.34
C MET A 276 5.76 4.62 13.63
N LEU A 277 6.48 5.59 14.21
CA LEU A 277 6.05 6.28 15.43
C LEU A 277 4.72 7.02 15.23
N ALA A 278 4.55 7.70 14.09
CA ALA A 278 3.30 8.35 13.76
C ALA A 278 2.16 7.35 13.57
N GLY A 279 2.42 6.18 12.96
CA GLY A 279 1.44 5.10 12.84
C GLY A 279 0.95 4.60 14.20
N ILE A 280 1.88 4.34 15.13
CA ILE A 280 1.58 3.94 16.52
C ILE A 280 0.75 5.03 17.22
N ALA A 281 1.18 6.29 17.14
CA ALA A 281 0.49 7.42 17.76
C ALA A 281 -0.93 7.61 17.19
N CYS A 282 -1.10 7.49 15.86
CA CYS A 282 -2.41 7.60 15.22
C CYS A 282 -3.40 6.54 15.69
N GLY A 283 -2.94 5.32 15.97
CA GLY A 283 -3.79 4.26 16.51
C GLY A 283 -4.15 4.44 17.97
N ALA A 284 -3.34 5.19 18.74
CA ALA A 284 -3.57 5.47 20.15
C ALA A 284 -4.44 6.72 20.39
N ILE A 285 -4.51 7.64 19.42
CA ILE A 285 -5.22 8.92 19.56
C ILE A 285 -6.68 8.77 19.13
N ALA A 286 -7.61 9.17 20.00
CA ALA A 286 -9.01 9.34 19.64
C ALA A 286 -9.20 10.66 18.87
N TRP A 287 -9.26 10.57 17.54
CA TRP A 287 -9.34 11.73 16.66
C TRP A 287 -10.74 12.35 16.68
N LYS A 288 -10.84 13.62 17.07
CA LYS A 288 -12.09 14.40 16.98
C LYS A 288 -12.38 14.90 15.55
N SER A 289 -11.36 14.96 14.68
CA SER A 289 -11.48 15.43 13.29
C SER A 289 -11.80 14.29 12.33
N GLY A 290 -12.65 14.52 11.35
CA GLY A 290 -12.99 13.55 10.32
C GLY A 290 -11.80 13.18 9.42
N PRO A 291 -11.81 12.00 8.79
CA PRO A 291 -10.67 11.48 8.01
C PRO A 291 -10.28 12.37 6.84
N ARG A 292 -11.24 13.06 6.20
CA ARG A 292 -10.95 13.99 5.10
C ARG A 292 -10.06 15.18 5.55
N ARG A 293 -10.39 15.78 6.71
CA ARG A 293 -9.60 16.90 7.24
C ARG A 293 -8.20 16.44 7.64
N ARG A 294 -8.09 15.26 8.28
CA ARG A 294 -6.80 14.67 8.66
C ARG A 294 -5.92 14.38 7.44
N LEU A 295 -6.50 13.86 6.35
CA LEU A 295 -5.80 13.60 5.10
C LEU A 295 -5.20 14.90 4.54
N ILE A 296 -5.99 15.96 4.40
CA ILE A 296 -5.53 17.26 3.89
C ILE A 296 -4.45 17.87 4.79
N VAL A 297 -4.65 17.86 6.12
CA VAL A 297 -3.65 18.36 7.08
C VAL A 297 -2.37 17.52 7.04
N GLY A 298 -2.46 16.19 6.93
CA GLY A 298 -1.32 15.30 6.77
C GLY A 298 -0.50 15.64 5.51
N TYR A 299 -1.16 15.85 4.37
CA TYR A 299 -0.47 16.27 3.15
C TYR A 299 0.10 17.68 3.22
N ALA A 300 -0.55 18.61 3.91
CA ALA A 300 0.00 19.95 4.13
C ALA A 300 1.27 19.88 4.99
N ALA A 301 1.26 19.09 6.07
CA ALA A 301 2.44 18.86 6.90
C ALA A 301 3.56 18.18 6.11
N LEU A 302 3.22 17.14 5.30
CA LEU A 302 4.17 16.43 4.45
C LEU A 302 4.82 17.35 3.42
N THR A 303 4.04 18.21 2.77
CA THR A 303 4.55 19.20 1.81
C THR A 303 5.47 20.22 2.50
N LEU A 304 5.05 20.71 3.68
CA LEU A 304 5.85 21.69 4.45
C LEU A 304 7.19 21.07 4.88
N THR A 305 7.20 19.85 5.40
CA THR A 305 8.44 19.18 5.84
C THR A 305 9.32 18.79 4.65
N ALA A 306 8.74 18.37 3.53
CA ALA A 306 9.49 18.10 2.31
C ALA A 306 10.12 19.34 1.67
N SER A 307 9.52 20.53 1.87
CA SER A 307 10.00 21.77 1.27
C SER A 307 11.39 22.20 1.73
N GLY A 308 11.84 21.75 2.89
CA GLY A 308 13.17 22.05 3.41
C GLY A 308 14.29 21.10 2.96
N LEU A 309 13.96 19.92 2.45
CA LEU A 309 14.93 18.84 2.22
C LEU A 309 16.02 19.21 1.21
N TRP A 310 15.66 19.88 0.12
CA TRP A 310 16.61 20.23 -0.97
C TRP A 310 17.66 21.25 -0.57
N ALA A 311 17.41 22.04 0.47
CA ALA A 311 18.31 23.11 0.94
C ALA A 311 19.28 22.63 2.04
N VAL A 312 19.22 21.34 2.43
CA VAL A 312 19.98 20.82 3.56
C VAL A 312 21.22 20.07 3.09
N HIS A 313 22.37 20.48 3.64
CA HIS A 313 23.68 19.88 3.34
C HIS A 313 24.35 19.25 4.58
N SER A 314 23.65 19.13 5.70
CA SER A 314 24.18 18.51 6.93
C SER A 314 23.40 17.25 7.32
N VAL A 315 24.10 16.20 7.70
CA VAL A 315 23.53 14.90 8.11
C VAL A 315 22.51 15.06 9.26
N PRO A 316 22.83 15.79 10.38
CA PRO A 316 21.87 15.90 11.47
C PRO A 316 20.57 16.63 11.10
N LEU A 317 20.68 17.69 10.29
CA LEU A 317 19.50 18.45 9.88
C LEU A 317 18.66 17.64 8.90
N LEU A 318 19.28 16.89 7.98
CA LEU A 318 18.59 16.01 7.05
C LEU A 318 17.90 14.85 7.79
N ALA A 319 18.54 14.30 8.84
CA ALA A 319 17.92 13.30 9.71
C ALA A 319 16.68 13.86 10.42
N GLY A 320 16.77 15.09 10.98
CA GLY A 320 15.65 15.76 11.63
C GLY A 320 14.48 16.04 10.68
N LEU A 321 14.76 16.56 9.48
CA LEU A 321 13.72 16.74 8.46
C LEU A 321 13.16 15.43 7.95
N GLY A 322 14.00 14.41 7.74
CA GLY A 322 13.57 13.06 7.37
C GLY A 322 12.61 12.45 8.39
N LEU A 323 12.90 12.62 9.69
CA LEU A 323 12.01 12.22 10.77
C LEU A 323 10.64 12.93 10.67
N LEU A 324 10.63 14.24 10.43
CA LEU A 324 9.39 15.03 10.31
C LEU A 324 8.58 14.63 9.07
N VAL A 325 9.23 14.37 7.94
CA VAL A 325 8.59 13.81 6.74
C VAL A 325 7.96 12.46 7.07
N GLY A 326 8.71 11.55 7.71
CA GLY A 326 8.20 10.27 8.15
C GLY A 326 6.97 10.40 9.06
N LEU A 327 7.04 11.24 10.10
CA LEU A 327 5.92 11.51 11.01
C LEU A 327 4.66 12.00 10.28
N SER A 328 4.80 12.62 9.12
CA SER A 328 3.67 13.18 8.35
C SER A 328 3.01 12.17 7.41
N ILE A 329 3.66 11.04 7.08
CA ILE A 329 3.14 10.03 6.14
C ILE A 329 1.99 9.23 6.74
N ALA A 330 2.19 8.62 7.93
CA ALA A 330 1.21 7.71 8.50
C ALA A 330 -0.18 8.33 8.71
N PRO A 331 -0.33 9.59 9.21
CA PRO A 331 -1.64 10.22 9.31
C PRO A 331 -2.37 10.36 7.98
N ALA A 332 -1.62 10.63 6.89
CA ALA A 332 -2.16 10.73 5.54
C ALA A 332 -2.61 9.36 5.01
N LEU A 333 -1.76 8.33 5.11
CA LEU A 333 -2.07 6.96 4.69
C LEU A 333 -3.29 6.39 5.43
N ILE A 334 -3.30 6.45 6.76
CA ILE A 334 -4.37 5.91 7.60
C ILE A 334 -5.70 6.61 7.28
N SER A 335 -5.67 7.94 7.11
CA SER A 335 -6.88 8.70 6.77
C SER A 335 -7.39 8.35 5.37
N GLY A 336 -6.51 8.13 4.40
CA GLY A 336 -6.88 7.71 3.04
C GLY A 336 -7.52 6.32 3.03
N TYR A 337 -6.94 5.35 3.72
CA TYR A 337 -7.53 4.01 3.85
C TYR A 337 -8.87 4.03 4.59
N THR A 338 -9.00 4.84 5.65
CA THR A 338 -10.28 5.01 6.36
C THR A 338 -11.36 5.63 5.46
N LEU A 339 -10.98 6.54 4.53
CA LEU A 339 -11.92 7.12 3.58
C LEU A 339 -12.43 6.11 2.55
N VAL A 340 -11.63 5.13 2.15
CA VAL A 340 -12.06 4.06 1.25
C VAL A 340 -13.27 3.33 1.82
N ASP A 341 -13.25 2.97 3.11
CA ASP A 341 -14.36 2.27 3.76
C ASP A 341 -15.67 3.06 3.73
N ALA A 342 -15.58 4.39 3.74
CA ALA A 342 -16.73 5.29 3.67
C ALA A 342 -17.21 5.57 2.23
N LEU A 343 -16.33 5.42 1.22
CA LEU A 343 -16.60 5.80 -0.16
C LEU A 343 -17.08 4.63 -1.04
N VAL A 344 -16.67 3.39 -0.71
CA VAL A 344 -16.96 2.22 -1.55
C VAL A 344 -17.80 1.18 -0.81
N PRO A 345 -18.70 0.47 -1.53
CA PRO A 345 -19.41 -0.67 -0.97
C PRO A 345 -18.44 -1.81 -0.63
N GLY A 346 -18.84 -2.68 0.30
CA GLY A 346 -18.01 -3.83 0.72
C GLY A 346 -17.52 -4.72 -0.42
N SER A 347 -18.30 -4.79 -1.51
CA SER A 347 -17.98 -5.59 -2.70
C SER A 347 -16.88 -5.01 -3.60
N ALA A 348 -16.40 -3.81 -3.33
CA ALA A 348 -15.34 -3.16 -4.12
C ALA A 348 -14.16 -2.69 -3.22
N ARG A 349 -14.14 -3.12 -1.95
CA ARG A 349 -13.12 -2.65 -0.99
C ARG A 349 -11.73 -3.16 -1.31
N THR A 350 -11.59 -4.44 -1.61
CA THR A 350 -10.29 -5.02 -1.94
C THR A 350 -9.71 -4.39 -3.19
N GLU A 351 -10.55 -4.21 -4.23
CA GLU A 351 -10.15 -3.50 -5.45
C GLU A 351 -9.69 -2.07 -5.12
N ALA A 352 -10.44 -1.32 -4.30
CA ALA A 352 -10.10 0.05 -3.93
C ALA A 352 -8.77 0.12 -3.14
N PHE A 353 -8.58 -0.74 -2.14
CA PHE A 353 -7.33 -0.80 -1.39
C PHE A 353 -6.14 -1.18 -2.28
N THR A 354 -6.35 -2.09 -3.24
CA THR A 354 -5.31 -2.49 -4.20
C THR A 354 -4.94 -1.34 -5.14
N TRP A 355 -5.92 -0.53 -5.58
CA TRP A 355 -5.64 0.69 -6.35
C TRP A 355 -4.79 1.68 -5.56
N LEU A 356 -5.07 1.89 -4.28
CA LEU A 356 -4.28 2.80 -3.45
C LEU A 356 -2.85 2.28 -3.27
N THR A 357 -2.70 1.00 -2.92
CA THR A 357 -1.38 0.37 -2.76
C THR A 357 -0.59 0.38 -4.08
N GLY A 358 -1.25 0.06 -5.19
CA GLY A 358 -0.66 0.12 -6.53
C GLY A 358 -0.24 1.53 -6.93
N SER A 359 -1.02 2.55 -6.52
CA SER A 359 -0.67 3.96 -6.74
C SER A 359 0.60 4.35 -5.98
N VAL A 360 0.75 3.92 -4.71
CA VAL A 360 2.01 4.13 -3.96
C VAL A 360 3.18 3.49 -4.70
N ALA A 361 3.05 2.22 -5.11
CA ALA A 361 4.11 1.50 -5.81
C ALA A 361 4.49 2.17 -7.15
N LEU A 362 3.50 2.61 -7.92
CA LEU A 362 3.71 3.31 -9.18
C LEU A 362 4.39 4.68 -8.97
N GLY A 363 3.92 5.43 -7.96
CA GLY A 363 4.52 6.72 -7.58
C GLY A 363 5.97 6.55 -7.13
N GLN A 364 6.26 5.51 -6.36
CA GLN A 364 7.62 5.19 -5.91
C GLN A 364 8.53 4.83 -7.09
N ALA A 365 8.09 3.97 -7.99
CA ALA A 365 8.87 3.59 -9.17
C ALA A 365 9.19 4.79 -10.08
N ALA A 366 8.21 5.64 -10.34
CA ALA A 366 8.41 6.87 -11.10
C ALA A 366 9.39 7.82 -10.40
N ALA A 367 9.23 8.00 -9.08
CA ALA A 367 10.05 8.88 -8.28
C ALA A 367 11.52 8.43 -8.20
N VAL A 368 11.77 7.13 -8.05
CA VAL A 368 13.14 6.55 -8.09
C VAL A 368 13.84 6.93 -9.38
N THR A 369 13.16 6.78 -10.52
CA THR A 369 13.73 7.11 -11.83
C THR A 369 14.00 8.62 -11.97
N VAL A 370 13.04 9.46 -11.60
CA VAL A 370 13.16 10.92 -11.75
C VAL A 370 14.18 11.49 -10.76
N ALA A 371 14.15 11.06 -9.50
CA ALA A 371 15.09 11.51 -8.47
C ALA A 371 16.53 11.07 -8.80
N GLY A 372 16.71 9.84 -9.33
CA GLY A 372 18.02 9.36 -9.77
C GLY A 372 18.60 10.24 -10.89
N ARG A 373 17.82 10.49 -11.93
CA ARG A 373 18.27 11.37 -13.03
C ARG A 373 18.58 12.80 -12.60
N LEU A 374 17.79 13.36 -11.66
CA LEU A 374 18.04 14.69 -11.12
C LEU A 374 19.32 14.69 -10.28
N ALA A 375 19.53 13.69 -9.44
CA ALA A 375 20.73 13.55 -8.63
C ALA A 375 21.99 13.39 -9.50
N ASP A 376 21.92 12.56 -10.55
CA ASP A 376 23.04 12.36 -11.49
C ASP A 376 23.39 13.66 -12.25
N ALA A 377 22.39 14.46 -12.63
CA ALA A 377 22.60 15.64 -13.44
C ALA A 377 22.98 16.90 -12.64
N HIS A 378 22.49 17.04 -11.40
CA HIS A 378 22.56 18.29 -10.65
C HIS A 378 22.94 18.12 -9.16
N GLY A 379 23.35 16.92 -8.74
CA GLY A 379 23.70 16.61 -7.35
C GLY A 379 22.52 16.10 -6.52
N ALA A 380 22.83 15.45 -5.40
CA ALA A 380 21.87 14.74 -4.55
C ALA A 380 20.71 15.61 -4.03
N SER A 381 20.97 16.88 -3.73
CA SER A 381 19.97 17.83 -3.22
C SER A 381 18.77 18.01 -4.16
N THR A 382 18.99 17.94 -5.48
CA THR A 382 17.91 18.11 -6.48
C THR A 382 16.95 16.91 -6.51
N GLY A 383 17.39 15.73 -6.14
CA GLY A 383 16.54 14.56 -6.00
C GLY A 383 15.41 14.76 -4.98
N PHE A 384 15.63 15.57 -3.92
CA PHE A 384 14.62 15.90 -2.92
C PHE A 384 13.49 16.82 -3.44
N LEU A 385 13.60 17.38 -4.63
CA LEU A 385 12.48 18.07 -5.27
C LEU A 385 11.35 17.10 -5.66
N VAL A 386 11.65 15.83 -5.88
CA VAL A 386 10.64 14.83 -6.28
C VAL A 386 9.61 14.59 -5.17
N PRO A 387 9.97 14.33 -3.91
CA PRO A 387 9.03 14.30 -2.79
C PRO A 387 8.20 15.59 -2.67
N LEU A 388 8.84 16.74 -2.80
CA LEU A 388 8.16 18.03 -2.72
C LEU A 388 7.10 18.19 -3.81
N VAL A 389 7.47 18.01 -5.07
CA VAL A 389 6.54 18.13 -6.20
C VAL A 389 5.40 17.12 -6.09
N GLY A 390 5.69 15.87 -5.74
CA GLY A 390 4.69 14.82 -5.56
C GLY A 390 3.66 15.19 -4.49
N THR A 391 4.11 15.71 -3.35
CA THR A 391 3.21 16.11 -2.24
C THR A 391 2.43 17.38 -2.55
N VAL A 392 3.02 18.37 -3.23
CA VAL A 392 2.31 19.59 -3.69
C VAL A 392 1.18 19.22 -4.65
N LEU A 393 1.45 18.40 -5.67
CA LEU A 393 0.44 17.96 -6.64
C LEU A 393 -0.69 17.19 -5.97
N ALA A 394 -0.35 16.30 -5.03
CA ALA A 394 -1.33 15.56 -4.25
C ALA A 394 -2.18 16.49 -3.38
N LEU A 395 -1.58 17.47 -2.69
CA LEU A 395 -2.29 18.44 -1.86
C LEU A 395 -3.23 19.32 -2.70
N ILE A 396 -2.77 19.84 -3.84
CA ILE A 396 -3.61 20.59 -4.78
C ILE A 396 -4.81 19.75 -5.21
N THR A 397 -4.59 18.49 -5.58
CA THR A 397 -5.66 17.56 -5.98
C THR A 397 -6.68 17.35 -4.86
N LEU A 398 -6.21 17.11 -3.63
CA LEU A 398 -7.06 16.89 -2.47
C LEU A 398 -7.90 18.13 -2.11
N VAL A 399 -7.31 19.31 -2.18
CA VAL A 399 -8.01 20.56 -1.85
C VAL A 399 -9.01 20.93 -2.94
N SER A 400 -8.61 20.85 -4.22
CA SER A 400 -9.44 21.20 -5.37
C SER A 400 -10.64 20.24 -5.51
N LEU A 401 -10.43 18.95 -5.25
CA LEU A 401 -11.46 17.90 -5.42
C LEU A 401 -12.04 17.42 -4.07
N ARG A 402 -11.93 18.22 -3.02
CA ARG A 402 -12.39 17.87 -1.65
C ARG A 402 -13.87 17.46 -1.56
N SER A 403 -14.72 17.96 -2.45
CA SER A 403 -16.13 17.60 -2.51
C SER A 403 -16.35 16.14 -2.95
N ARG A 404 -15.45 15.58 -3.74
CA ARG A 404 -15.48 14.18 -4.19
C ARG A 404 -15.13 13.18 -3.08
N LEU A 405 -14.51 13.65 -1.99
CA LEU A 405 -14.16 12.86 -0.80
C LEU A 405 -15.27 12.86 0.27
N ALA A 406 -16.41 13.50 0.01
CA ALA A 406 -17.58 13.39 0.88
C ALA A 406 -18.29 12.08 0.57
N ALA A 407 -18.57 11.26 1.60
CA ALA A 407 -19.47 10.12 1.47
C ALA A 407 -20.83 10.62 0.93
N ALA A 408 -21.40 9.91 -0.02
CA ALA A 408 -22.77 10.19 -0.47
C ALA A 408 -23.68 10.09 0.76
N ALA A 409 -24.38 11.17 1.11
CA ALA A 409 -25.35 11.15 2.20
C ALA A 409 -26.37 10.02 1.88
N PRO A 410 -26.64 9.11 2.83
CA PRO A 410 -27.65 8.10 2.63
C PRO A 410 -29.00 8.81 2.46
N GLY A 411 -29.58 8.70 1.26
CA GLY A 411 -30.96 9.13 1.02
C GLY A 411 -31.15 10.53 0.44
N ARG A 412 -30.69 10.78 -0.77
CA ARG A 412 -31.40 11.62 -1.73
C ARG A 412 -31.72 10.77 -2.95
N THR A 413 -32.66 9.83 -2.78
CA THR A 413 -33.52 9.44 -3.89
C THR A 413 -34.21 10.73 -4.33
N VAL A 414 -33.78 11.27 -5.46
CA VAL A 414 -34.57 12.25 -6.20
C VAL A 414 -35.88 11.54 -6.50
N ALA A 415 -36.94 11.82 -5.77
CA ALA A 415 -38.27 11.51 -6.12
C ALA A 415 -38.52 12.28 -7.45
N ARG A 416 -38.26 11.62 -8.58
CA ARG A 416 -38.75 12.04 -9.89
C ARG A 416 -40.26 12.03 -9.75
N GLY A 417 -40.83 13.22 -9.79
CA GLY A 417 -42.24 13.46 -9.66
C GLY A 417 -43.07 12.49 -10.52
N VAL A 418 -43.77 11.63 -9.81
CA VAL A 418 -44.94 10.95 -10.41
C VAL A 418 -46.01 12.03 -10.55
N GLY A 419 -46.23 12.46 -11.79
CA GLY A 419 -47.28 13.40 -12.10
C GLY A 419 -48.62 12.90 -11.57
N HIS A 420 -49.32 13.73 -10.82
CA HIS A 420 -50.70 13.57 -10.43
C HIS A 420 -51.56 13.35 -11.72
N ARG A 421 -51.95 12.11 -12.00
CA ARG A 421 -53.11 11.85 -12.82
C ARG A 421 -54.35 12.09 -11.95
N LYS A 422 -55.10 13.12 -12.29
CA LYS A 422 -56.45 13.37 -11.75
C LYS A 422 -57.34 12.13 -12.03
N PRO A 423 -58.16 11.71 -11.05
CA PRO A 423 -59.16 10.69 -11.33
C PRO A 423 -60.20 11.26 -12.29
N VAL A 424 -60.47 10.55 -13.37
CA VAL A 424 -61.60 10.80 -14.28
C VAL A 424 -62.83 10.19 -13.60
N THR A 425 -63.79 11.02 -13.21
CA THR A 425 -65.14 10.59 -12.85
C THR A 425 -65.88 10.27 -14.15
N VAL A 426 -66.36 9.05 -14.26
CA VAL A 426 -67.29 8.63 -15.28
C VAL A 426 -68.68 8.65 -14.65
N ASP A 427 -69.59 9.50 -15.19
CA ASP A 427 -71.00 9.48 -14.94
C ASP A 427 -71.66 8.27 -15.63
#